data_8f93fc741ef3098a0d414e9e5c67ff3b
#
_entry.id   8f93fc741ef3098a0d414e9e5c67ff3b
#
_cell.length_a   1.000
_cell.length_b   1.000
_cell.length_c   1.000
_cell.angle_alpha   90.00
_cell.angle_beta   90.00
_cell.angle_gamma   90.00
#
_symmetry.space_group_name_H-M   'P 1'
#
loop_
_entity.id
_entity.type
_entity.pdbx_description
1 polymer ?
#
loop_
_entity_poly.entity_id
_entity_poly.type
_entity_poly.pdbx_seq_one_letter_code
_entity_poly.pdbx_strand_id
1 'polypeptide(L)'
;MVNTIDLKSLDGLRNNFRNAVGHERKKLFEKRENGIRFIFNRQSMNKIGCIKSINNSVVRGFTPEEHFITARNIKDLFEHSEVIAHHYEIKKTRTETHHLCRCQISENMYAFMPVITWNKNEGYIDFYLSKDGE
;
A
#
# COMPACT_ATOMS: atom_id res chain seq x y z
N MET A 1 -20.84 3.53 -16.06
CA MET A 1 -19.73 4.32 -16.59
C MET A 1 -18.47 3.48 -16.64
N VAL A 2 -17.78 3.47 -17.75
CA VAL A 2 -16.54 2.74 -17.88
C VAL A 2 -15.39 3.63 -17.43
N ASN A 3 -14.68 3.20 -16.41
CA ASN A 3 -13.48 3.91 -15.96
C ASN A 3 -12.32 3.51 -16.86
N THR A 4 -11.99 4.38 -17.79
CA THR A 4 -10.85 4.15 -18.67
C THR A 4 -9.60 4.71 -18.02
N ILE A 5 -8.62 3.85 -17.80
CA ILE A 5 -7.33 4.26 -17.26
C ILE A 5 -6.42 4.65 -18.42
N ASP A 6 -5.98 5.90 -18.43
CA ASP A 6 -5.04 6.39 -19.42
C ASP A 6 -3.61 5.98 -19.00
N LEU A 7 -3.02 5.07 -19.76
CA LEU A 7 -1.70 4.53 -19.45
C LEU A 7 -0.59 5.59 -19.45
N LYS A 8 -0.69 6.60 -20.32
CA LYS A 8 0.30 7.69 -20.33
C LYS A 8 0.23 8.54 -19.07
N SER A 9 -0.98 8.88 -18.64
CA SER A 9 -1.20 9.60 -17.39
C SER A 9 -0.70 8.79 -16.21
N LEU A 10 -0.89 7.46 -16.21
CA LEU A 10 -0.40 6.60 -15.15
C LEU A 10 1.12 6.61 -15.04
N ASP A 11 1.83 6.61 -16.17
CA ASP A 11 3.29 6.64 -16.14
C ASP A 11 3.81 7.93 -15.48
N GLY A 12 3.20 9.06 -15.77
CA GLY A 12 3.52 10.32 -15.11
C GLY A 12 3.25 10.28 -13.61
N LEU A 13 2.09 9.76 -13.23
CA LEU A 13 1.72 9.62 -11.81
C LEU A 13 2.67 8.67 -11.08
N ARG A 14 3.02 7.54 -11.68
CA ARG A 14 3.97 6.58 -11.11
C ARG A 14 5.34 7.22 -10.90
N ASN A 15 5.84 7.96 -11.88
CA ASN A 15 7.13 8.62 -11.78
C ASN A 15 7.14 9.67 -10.66
N ASN A 16 6.08 10.47 -10.57
CA ASN A 16 5.94 11.45 -9.50
C ASN A 16 5.88 10.79 -8.12
N PHE A 17 5.14 9.68 -8.01
CA PHE A 17 5.06 8.91 -6.78
C PHE A 17 6.43 8.35 -6.39
N ARG A 18 7.12 7.69 -7.32
CA ARG A 18 8.46 7.13 -7.05
C ARG A 18 9.44 8.20 -6.61
N ASN A 19 9.40 9.36 -7.22
CA ASN A 19 10.25 10.48 -6.82
C ASN A 19 9.90 10.97 -5.41
N ALA A 20 8.60 11.05 -5.10
CA ALA A 20 8.14 11.52 -3.80
C ALA A 20 8.51 10.56 -2.65
N VAL A 21 8.47 9.25 -2.88
CA VAL A 21 8.74 8.25 -1.83
C VAL A 21 10.14 7.64 -1.91
N GLY A 22 10.95 8.07 -2.87
CA GLY A 22 12.29 7.51 -3.06
C GLY A 22 13.17 7.60 -1.82
N HIS A 23 12.99 8.64 -1.01
CA HIS A 23 13.75 8.81 0.24
C HIS A 23 13.36 7.79 1.32
N GLU A 24 12.22 7.13 1.20
CA GLU A 24 11.79 6.08 2.14
C GLU A 24 12.41 4.72 1.79
N ARG A 25 13.00 4.60 0.60
CA ARG A 25 13.59 3.35 0.13
C ARG A 25 14.74 2.93 1.05
N LYS A 26 14.76 1.64 1.40
CA LYS A 26 15.71 1.01 2.32
C LYS A 26 15.47 1.36 3.79
N LYS A 27 14.44 2.13 4.12
CA LYS A 27 14.08 2.40 5.51
C LYS A 27 13.26 1.25 6.08
N LEU A 28 13.42 1.02 7.36
CA LEU A 28 12.63 0.03 8.09
C LEU A 28 11.23 0.59 8.36
N PHE A 29 10.21 -0.14 7.93
CA PHE A 29 8.82 0.12 8.29
C PHE A 29 8.47 -0.86 9.41
N GLU A 30 8.00 -0.34 10.54
CA GLU A 30 7.81 -1.17 11.73
C GLU A 30 6.58 -0.75 12.52
N LYS A 31 5.83 -1.76 12.98
CA LYS A 31 4.77 -1.63 13.99
C LYS A 31 5.08 -2.64 15.09
N ARG A 32 5.81 -2.18 16.10
CA ARG A 32 6.32 -3.05 17.18
C ARG A 32 5.22 -3.80 17.91
N GLU A 33 4.11 -3.12 18.19
CA GLU A 33 2.98 -3.70 18.92
C GLU A 33 2.34 -4.88 18.17
N ASN A 34 2.52 -4.96 16.87
CA ASN A 34 1.97 -6.03 16.02
C ASN A 34 3.04 -6.99 15.50
N GLY A 35 4.30 -6.72 15.78
CA GLY A 35 5.40 -7.54 15.29
C GLY A 35 5.63 -7.45 13.78
N ILE A 36 5.15 -6.40 13.13
CA ILE A 36 5.31 -6.20 11.69
C ILE A 36 6.56 -5.37 11.44
N ARG A 37 7.48 -5.88 10.62
CA ARG A 37 8.64 -5.12 10.19
C ARG A 37 9.13 -5.60 8.83
N PHE A 38 9.50 -4.65 7.99
CA PHE A 38 10.06 -4.94 6.66
C PHE A 38 10.80 -3.71 6.14
N ILE A 39 11.70 -3.93 5.20
CA ILE A 39 12.44 -2.84 4.55
C ILE A 39 11.62 -2.37 3.33
N PHE A 40 11.29 -1.09 3.29
CA PHE A 40 10.58 -0.52 2.14
C PHE A 40 11.51 -0.55 0.92
N ASN A 41 11.03 -1.08 -0.20
CA ASN A 41 11.86 -1.32 -1.37
C ASN A 41 11.07 -1.10 -2.67
N ARG A 42 11.76 -1.35 -3.78
CA ARG A 42 11.16 -1.20 -5.12
C ARG A 42 9.91 -2.07 -5.29
N GLN A 43 9.87 -3.26 -4.69
CA GLN A 43 8.71 -4.14 -4.80
C GLN A 43 7.46 -3.46 -4.23
N SER A 44 7.57 -2.76 -3.10
CA SER A 44 6.46 -2.01 -2.52
C SER A 44 6.00 -0.90 -3.47
N MET A 45 6.94 -0.13 -4.02
CA MET A 45 6.59 0.94 -4.96
C MET A 45 5.89 0.39 -6.20
N ASN A 46 6.36 -0.74 -6.72
CA ASN A 46 5.74 -1.39 -7.88
C ASN A 46 4.36 -1.93 -7.57
N LYS A 47 4.15 -2.48 -6.36
CA LYS A 47 2.83 -2.96 -5.94
C LYS A 47 1.83 -1.82 -5.84
N ILE A 48 2.20 -0.73 -5.17
CA ILE A 48 1.33 0.45 -5.02
C ILE A 48 1.00 1.04 -6.39
N GLY A 49 1.96 1.04 -7.31
CA GLY A 49 1.79 1.61 -8.65
C GLY A 49 1.25 0.65 -9.70
N CYS A 50 0.90 -0.59 -9.36
CA CYS A 50 0.39 -1.52 -10.38
C CYS A 50 -1.08 -1.25 -10.67
N ILE A 51 -1.52 -1.66 -11.86
CA ILE A 51 -2.89 -1.42 -12.33
C ILE A 51 -3.91 -2.01 -11.36
N LYS A 52 -3.64 -3.17 -10.79
CA LYS A 52 -4.56 -3.83 -9.85
C LYS A 52 -4.79 -2.98 -8.61
N SER A 53 -3.75 -2.41 -8.02
CA SER A 53 -3.87 -1.55 -6.84
C SER A 53 -4.58 -0.25 -7.15
N ILE A 54 -4.23 0.39 -8.26
CA ILE A 54 -4.89 1.61 -8.71
C ILE A 54 -6.37 1.34 -8.95
N ASN A 55 -6.69 0.24 -9.64
CA ASN A 55 -8.07 -0.12 -9.92
C ASN A 55 -8.87 -0.40 -8.66
N ASN A 56 -8.26 -0.96 -7.63
CA ASN A 56 -8.91 -1.14 -6.33
C ASN A 56 -9.41 0.20 -5.75
N SER A 57 -8.62 1.27 -5.90
CA SER A 57 -9.06 2.60 -5.49
C SER A 57 -10.15 3.14 -6.41
N VAL A 58 -10.00 2.95 -7.72
CA VAL A 58 -10.94 3.46 -8.74
C VAL A 58 -12.33 2.85 -8.57
N VAL A 59 -12.43 1.54 -8.40
CA VAL A 59 -13.74 0.88 -8.23
C VAL A 59 -14.42 1.28 -6.93
N ARG A 60 -13.67 1.83 -5.98
CA ARG A 60 -14.20 2.33 -4.71
C ARG A 60 -14.49 3.83 -4.73
N GLY A 61 -14.38 4.46 -5.90
CA GLY A 61 -14.81 5.84 -6.11
C GLY A 61 -13.72 6.89 -6.04
N PHE A 62 -12.46 6.49 -6.15
CA PHE A 62 -11.33 7.42 -6.14
C PHE A 62 -10.67 7.47 -7.52
N THR A 63 -9.89 8.52 -7.76
CA THR A 63 -9.14 8.66 -9.00
C THR A 63 -7.73 8.11 -8.85
N PRO A 64 -7.05 7.80 -9.97
CA PRO A 64 -5.63 7.44 -9.91
C PRO A 64 -4.78 8.52 -9.25
N GLU A 65 -5.09 9.81 -9.47
CA GLU A 65 -4.38 10.91 -8.85
C GLU A 65 -4.53 10.87 -7.33
N GLU A 66 -5.74 10.65 -6.83
CA GLU A 66 -6.00 10.54 -5.39
C GLU A 66 -5.24 9.35 -4.78
N HIS A 67 -5.22 8.22 -5.50
CA HIS A 67 -4.47 7.04 -5.08
C HIS A 67 -2.99 7.38 -4.85
N PHE A 68 -2.34 8.00 -5.83
CA PHE A 68 -0.92 8.30 -5.74
C PHE A 68 -0.58 9.44 -4.79
N ILE A 69 -1.39 10.50 -4.76
CA ILE A 69 -1.17 11.63 -3.84
C ILE A 69 -1.25 11.15 -2.40
N THR A 70 -2.21 10.31 -2.08
CA THR A 70 -2.36 9.78 -0.72
C THR A 70 -1.24 8.79 -0.39
N ALA A 71 -0.88 7.93 -1.35
CA ALA A 71 0.18 6.93 -1.15
C ALA A 71 1.55 7.56 -0.90
N ARG A 72 1.78 8.82 -1.23
CA ARG A 72 3.03 9.53 -0.90
C ARG A 72 3.33 9.54 0.59
N ASN A 73 2.29 9.44 1.42
CA ASN A 73 2.41 9.43 2.87
C ASN A 73 2.42 8.01 3.45
N ILE A 74 2.85 7.04 2.65
CA ILE A 74 2.73 5.62 2.99
C ILE A 74 3.36 5.26 4.34
N LYS A 75 4.51 5.86 4.67
CA LYS A 75 5.18 5.57 5.93
C LYS A 75 4.35 6.03 7.13
N ASP A 76 3.88 7.28 7.09
CA ASP A 76 3.05 7.84 8.16
C ASP A 76 1.71 7.10 8.27
N LEU A 77 1.09 6.81 7.14
CA LEU A 77 -0.18 6.07 7.11
C LEU A 77 -0.01 4.69 7.73
N PHE A 78 1.06 4.00 7.38
CA PHE A 78 1.35 2.68 7.95
C PHE A 78 1.60 2.78 9.46
N GLU A 79 2.42 3.72 9.90
CA GLU A 79 2.76 3.88 11.32
C GLU A 79 1.57 4.22 12.19
N HIS A 80 0.59 4.96 11.66
CA HIS A 80 -0.63 5.34 12.37
C HIS A 80 -1.82 4.41 12.10
N SER A 81 -1.62 3.37 11.32
CA SER A 81 -2.69 2.42 10.99
C SER A 81 -2.94 1.44 12.14
N GLU A 82 -4.11 0.81 12.09
CA GLU A 82 -4.41 -0.34 12.93
C GLU A 82 -4.39 -1.61 12.07
N VAL A 83 -3.96 -2.71 12.65
CA VAL A 83 -3.99 -4.01 11.99
C VAL A 83 -5.36 -4.62 12.24
N ILE A 84 -6.16 -4.79 11.19
CA ILE A 84 -7.53 -5.27 11.30
C ILE A 84 -7.71 -6.74 10.95
N ALA A 85 -6.70 -7.35 10.33
CA ALA A 85 -6.73 -8.77 9.99
C ALA A 85 -5.32 -9.28 9.73
N HIS A 86 -5.08 -10.54 9.98
CA HIS A 86 -3.84 -11.21 9.58
C HIS A 86 -4.09 -12.70 9.39
N HIS A 87 -3.29 -13.33 8.53
CA HIS A 87 -3.29 -14.78 8.33
C HIS A 87 -1.94 -15.22 7.78
N TYR A 88 -1.69 -16.52 7.85
CA TYR A 88 -0.47 -17.12 7.34
C TYR A 88 -0.75 -17.86 6.03
N GLU A 89 0.21 -17.81 5.12
CA GLU A 89 0.18 -18.62 3.90
C GLU A 89 1.49 -19.39 3.77
N ILE A 90 1.39 -20.71 3.62
CA ILE A 90 2.55 -21.57 3.44
C ILE A 90 2.83 -21.70 1.95
N LYS A 91 3.96 -21.16 1.51
CA LYS A 91 4.43 -21.26 0.13
C LYS A 91 5.52 -22.32 0.05
N LYS A 92 5.92 -22.71 -1.18
CA LYS A 92 6.96 -23.73 -1.37
C LYS A 92 8.30 -23.35 -0.73
N THR A 93 8.65 -22.08 -0.76
CA THR A 93 9.97 -21.60 -0.34
C THR A 93 9.96 -20.82 0.96
N ARG A 94 8.76 -20.42 1.44
CA ARG A 94 8.67 -19.58 2.64
C ARG A 94 7.24 -19.58 3.18
N THR A 95 7.12 -19.29 4.47
CA THR A 95 5.82 -18.97 5.07
C THR A 95 5.66 -17.45 5.08
N GLU A 96 4.56 -16.98 4.52
CA GLU A 96 4.23 -15.55 4.50
C GLU A 96 3.21 -15.22 5.57
N THR A 97 3.35 -14.07 6.20
CA THR A 97 2.31 -13.51 7.04
C THR A 97 1.67 -12.34 6.30
N HIS A 98 0.37 -12.40 6.15
CA HIS A 98 -0.42 -11.36 5.49
C HIS A 98 -1.13 -10.54 6.55
N HIS A 99 -0.92 -9.22 6.52
CA HIS A 99 -1.56 -8.29 7.44
C HIS A 99 -2.38 -7.31 6.63
N LEU A 100 -3.54 -6.93 7.14
CA LEU A 100 -4.30 -5.83 6.55
C LEU A 100 -4.31 -4.69 7.54
N CYS A 101 -3.70 -3.58 7.16
CA CYS A 101 -3.62 -2.36 7.95
C CYS A 101 -4.60 -1.34 7.39
N ARG A 102 -5.19 -0.54 8.26
CA ARG A 102 -6.17 0.47 7.88
C ARG A 102 -5.88 1.76 8.62
N CYS A 103 -5.92 2.88 7.90
CA CYS A 103 -5.79 4.21 8.48
C CYS A 103 -6.93 5.09 7.97
N GLN A 104 -7.72 5.66 8.88
CA GLN A 104 -8.75 6.61 8.48
C GLN A 104 -8.10 7.96 8.21
N ILE A 105 -8.32 8.51 7.02
CA ILE A 105 -7.77 9.79 6.59
C ILE A 105 -8.77 10.91 6.82
N SER A 106 -10.03 10.65 6.50
CA SER A 106 -11.13 11.60 6.69
C SER A 106 -12.41 10.81 6.87
N GLU A 107 -13.54 11.52 7.02
CA GLU A 107 -14.83 10.88 7.26
C GLU A 107 -15.18 9.80 6.24
N ASN A 108 -14.88 10.03 4.97
CA ASN A 108 -15.21 9.12 3.88
C ASN A 108 -13.98 8.63 3.12
N MET A 109 -12.84 8.56 3.78
CA MET A 109 -11.61 8.14 3.13
C MET A 109 -10.74 7.32 4.08
N TYR A 110 -10.50 6.08 3.70
CA TYR A 110 -9.64 5.15 4.43
C TYR A 110 -8.52 4.66 3.51
N ALA A 111 -7.33 4.55 4.04
CA ALA A 111 -6.22 3.88 3.35
C ALA A 111 -6.15 2.45 3.87
N PHE A 112 -6.20 1.50 2.97
CA PHE A 112 -5.96 0.09 3.26
C PHE A 112 -4.58 -0.28 2.74
N MET A 113 -3.82 -0.94 3.57
CA MET A 113 -2.45 -1.30 3.26
C MET A 113 -2.22 -2.78 3.54
N PRO A 114 -2.39 -3.63 2.53
CA PRO A 114 -1.97 -5.02 2.65
C PRO A 114 -0.46 -5.09 2.82
N VAL A 115 0.00 -5.77 3.85
CA VAL A 115 1.43 -5.96 4.12
C VAL A 115 1.72 -7.44 4.16
N ILE A 116 2.70 -7.89 3.40
CA ILE A 116 3.12 -9.28 3.36
C ILE A 116 4.56 -9.34 3.81
N THR A 117 4.81 -10.13 4.85
CA THR A 117 6.16 -10.28 5.40
C THR A 117 6.57 -11.75 5.42
N TRP A 118 7.86 -12.00 5.27
CA TRP A 118 8.47 -13.32 5.40
C TRP A 118 9.91 -13.09 5.83
N ASN A 119 10.50 -14.03 6.52
CA ASN A 119 11.84 -13.87 7.06
C ASN A 119 11.99 -12.55 7.86
N LYS A 120 13.16 -12.34 8.38
CA LYS A 120 13.47 -11.14 9.14
C LYS A 120 13.65 -9.93 8.20
N ASN A 121 12.82 -8.91 8.37
CA ASN A 121 12.89 -7.63 7.63
C ASN A 121 12.57 -7.72 6.14
N GLU A 122 12.04 -8.84 5.65
CA GLU A 122 11.63 -8.96 4.26
C GLU A 122 10.12 -8.86 4.13
N GLY A 123 9.68 -8.13 3.13
CA GLY A 123 8.25 -7.96 2.86
C GLY A 123 7.98 -6.81 1.91
N TYR A 124 6.71 -6.54 1.71
CA TYR A 124 6.27 -5.39 0.92
C TYR A 124 4.90 -4.91 1.39
N ILE A 125 4.59 -3.68 1.04
CA ILE A 125 3.32 -3.05 1.34
C ILE A 125 2.62 -2.67 0.04
N ASP A 126 1.31 -2.92 -0.01
CA ASP A 126 0.43 -2.47 -1.08
C ASP A 126 -0.48 -1.36 -0.53
N PHE A 127 -1.34 -0.79 -1.36
CA PHE A 127 -2.13 0.36 -0.97
C PHE A 127 -3.37 0.49 -1.84
N TYR A 128 -4.51 0.77 -1.24
CA TYR A 128 -5.69 1.25 -1.97
C TYR A 128 -6.56 2.10 -1.05
N LEU A 129 -7.41 2.94 -1.66
CA LEU A 129 -8.34 3.81 -0.96
C LEU A 129 -9.74 3.21 -0.95
N SER A 130 -10.49 3.44 0.13
CA SER A 130 -11.88 3.04 0.24
C SER A 130 -12.67 4.12 0.97
N LYS A 131 -13.96 4.22 0.65
CA LYS A 131 -14.88 5.16 1.32
C LYS A 131 -15.40 4.60 2.63
N ASP A 132 -15.34 3.29 2.81
CA ASP A 132 -15.73 2.67 4.06
C ASP A 132 -14.58 1.89 4.68
N GLY A 133 -14.68 1.69 6.02
CA GLY A 133 -13.58 1.19 6.81
C GLY A 133 -13.59 -0.31 7.08
N GLU A 134 -14.34 -1.05 6.33
CA GLU A 134 -14.40 -2.50 6.53
C GLU A 134 -13.17 -3.27 6.06
#